data_67687e06077f5e4aa7f4f5472ea69b19
#
_entry.id   67687e06077f5e4aa7f4f5472ea69b19
#
_cell.length_a   1.000
_cell.length_b   1.000
_cell.length_c   1.000
_cell.angle_alpha   90.00
_cell.angle_beta   90.00
_cell.angle_gamma   90.00
#
_symmetry.space_group_name_H-M   'P 1'
#
loop_
_entity.id
_entity.type
_entity.pdbx_description
1 polymer ?
#
loop_
_entity_poly.entity_id
_entity_poly.type
_entity_poly.pdbx_seq_one_letter_code
_entity_poly.pdbx_strand_id
1 'polypeptide(L)' 'ITVTREIRFSGEITPPRELSLNETIKGVSYSGTVKLKNYSYVSGITVATYTGTLYAD' A
#
# COMPACT_ATOMS: atom_id res chain seq x y z
N ILE A 1 -2.66 10.57 -9.26
CA ILE A 1 -2.90 9.22 -9.82
C ILE A 1 -3.51 8.32 -8.77
N THR A 2 -4.36 7.40 -9.20
CA THR A 2 -4.92 6.38 -8.32
C THR A 2 -4.07 5.12 -8.44
N VAL A 3 -3.67 4.59 -7.30
CA VAL A 3 -2.81 3.40 -7.26
C VAL A 3 -3.42 2.31 -6.39
N THR A 4 -3.09 1.07 -6.72
CA THR A 4 -3.40 -0.09 -5.89
C THR A 4 -2.09 -0.83 -5.68
N ARG A 5 -1.75 -1.09 -4.42
CA ARG A 5 -0.47 -1.72 -4.08
C ARG A 5 -0.69 -2.86 -3.12
N GLU A 6 0.07 -3.91 -3.32
CA GLU A 6 0.08 -5.07 -2.46
C GLU A 6 1.34 -5.01 -1.59
N ILE A 7 1.15 -5.04 -0.29
CA ILE A 7 2.25 -4.98 0.69
C ILE A 7 2.26 -6.28 1.48
N ARG A 8 3.43 -6.86 1.66
CA ARG A 8 3.61 -8.09 2.43
C ARG A 8 4.24 -7.79 3.77
N PHE A 9 3.66 -8.36 4.81
CA PHE A 9 4.18 -8.23 6.18
C PHE A 9 4.56 -9.62 6.69
N SER A 10 5.67 -9.69 7.42
CA SER A 10 6.08 -10.95 8.04
C SER A 10 5.09 -11.35 9.14
N GLY A 11 4.69 -12.62 9.14
CA GLY A 11 3.76 -13.15 10.14
C GLY A 11 2.32 -12.82 9.84
N GLU A 12 1.43 -13.37 10.67
CA GLU A 12 -0.02 -13.13 10.56
C GLU A 12 -0.38 -11.98 11.48
N ILE A 13 -0.43 -10.79 10.94
CA ILE A 13 -0.70 -9.57 11.69
C ILE A 13 -1.92 -8.86 11.13
N THR A 14 -2.48 -7.93 11.92
CA THR A 14 -3.49 -7.01 11.42
C THR A 14 -2.75 -5.83 10.78
N PRO A 15 -2.84 -5.67 9.45
CA PRO A 15 -2.10 -4.59 8.81
C PRO A 15 -2.67 -3.22 9.16
N PRO A 16 -1.85 -2.16 9.08
CA PRO A 16 -2.34 -0.81 9.32
C PRO A 16 -3.46 -0.45 8.36
N ARG A 17 -4.42 0.35 8.81
CA ARG A 17 -5.54 0.77 7.97
C ARG A 17 -5.12 1.75 6.89
N GLU A 18 -4.07 2.52 7.14
CA GLU A 18 -3.57 3.54 6.22
C GLU A 18 -2.06 3.52 6.22
N LEU A 19 -1.49 3.82 5.07
CA LEU A 19 -0.04 3.94 4.91
C LEU A 19 0.27 5.18 4.09
N SER A 20 1.39 5.83 4.42
CA SER A 20 1.95 6.87 3.56
C SER A 20 2.79 6.19 2.49
N LEU A 21 2.59 6.60 1.25
CA LEU A 21 3.28 6.00 0.12
C LEU A 21 3.96 7.08 -0.71
N ASN A 22 5.21 6.81 -1.09
CA ASN A 22 5.97 7.66 -2.00
C ASN A 22 6.45 6.82 -3.15
N GLU A 23 6.19 7.27 -4.37
CA GLU A 23 6.62 6.56 -5.58
C GLU A 23 7.13 7.54 -6.62
N THR A 24 8.11 7.10 -7.38
CA THR A 24 8.60 7.86 -8.53
C THR A 24 8.20 7.09 -9.79
N ILE A 25 7.42 7.74 -10.63
CA ILE A 25 6.93 7.14 -11.87
C ILE A 25 7.32 8.06 -13.01
N LYS A 26 8.08 7.52 -13.97
CA LYS A 26 8.56 8.27 -15.14
C LYS A 26 9.26 9.58 -14.76
N GLY A 27 10.05 9.53 -13.69
CA GLY A 27 10.80 10.68 -13.22
C GLY A 27 10.02 11.70 -12.42
N VAL A 28 8.75 11.44 -12.13
CA VAL A 28 7.90 12.33 -11.32
C VAL A 28 7.65 11.70 -9.97
N SER A 29 7.90 12.43 -8.90
CA SER A 29 7.66 11.97 -7.53
C SER A 29 6.21 12.21 -7.14
N TYR A 30 5.58 11.18 -6.61
CA TYR A 30 4.21 11.24 -6.11
C TYR A 30 4.17 10.82 -4.65
N SER A 31 3.28 11.40 -3.89
CA SER A 31 3.06 11.00 -2.50
C SER A 31 1.59 11.11 -2.12
N GLY A 32 1.22 10.39 -1.08
CA GLY A 32 -0.14 10.40 -0.57
C GLY A 32 -0.38 9.30 0.44
N THR A 33 -1.62 9.19 0.87
CA THR A 33 -2.06 8.16 1.81
C THR A 33 -2.90 7.13 1.08
N VAL A 34 -2.58 5.87 1.26
CA VAL A 34 -3.36 4.76 0.73
C VAL A 34 -4.08 4.06 1.89
N LYS A 35 -5.26 3.55 1.62
CA LYS A 35 -6.11 2.90 2.61
C LYS A 35 -6.18 1.41 2.37
N LEU A 36 -6.26 0.64 3.44
CA LEU A 36 -6.39 -0.80 3.39
C LEU A 36 -7.73 -1.18 2.74
N LYS A 37 -7.66 -1.94 1.66
CA LYS A 37 -8.84 -2.44 0.96
C LYS A 37 -9.23 -3.82 1.48
N ASN A 38 -8.26 -4.72 1.53
CA ASN A 38 -8.44 -6.05 2.10
C ASN A 38 -7.08 -6.66 2.42
N TYR A 39 -7.09 -7.78 3.13
CA TYR A 39 -5.87 -8.51 3.40
C TYR A 39 -6.20 -9.99 3.61
N SER A 40 -5.17 -10.83 3.48
CA SER A 40 -5.30 -12.26 3.72
C SER A 40 -3.98 -12.81 4.26
N TYR A 41 -4.04 -14.01 4.81
CA TYR A 41 -2.87 -14.69 5.33
C TYR A 41 -2.48 -15.82 4.37
N VAL A 42 -1.22 -15.85 4.00
CA VAL A 42 -0.69 -16.86 3.10
C VAL A 42 0.65 -17.35 3.64
N SER A 43 0.71 -18.61 4.05
CA SER A 43 1.95 -19.24 4.48
C SER A 43 2.75 -18.44 5.52
N GLY A 44 2.06 -17.92 6.55
CA GLY A 44 2.70 -17.15 7.60
C GLY A 44 3.04 -15.72 7.22
N ILE A 45 2.50 -15.22 6.13
CA ILE A 45 2.70 -13.85 5.66
C ILE A 45 1.34 -13.18 5.51
N THR A 46 1.26 -11.92 5.92
CA THR A 46 0.06 -11.11 5.69
C THR A 46 0.23 -10.35 4.37
N VAL A 47 -0.68 -10.59 3.45
CA VAL A 47 -0.71 -9.90 2.14
C VAL A 47 -1.85 -8.89 2.20
N ALA A 48 -1.51 -7.61 2.19
CA ALA A 48 -2.48 -6.53 2.31
C ALA A 48 -2.54 -5.73 1.02
N THR A 49 -3.75 -5.39 0.58
CA THR A 49 -3.96 -4.58 -0.61
C THR A 49 -4.42 -3.19 -0.18
N TYR A 50 -3.69 -2.18 -0.63
CA TYR A 50 -3.98 -0.79 -0.36
C TYR A 50 -4.32 -0.06 -1.65
N THR A 51 -5.23 0.90 -1.54
CA THR A 51 -5.59 1.75 -2.68
C THR A 51 -5.70 3.19 -2.22
N GLY A 52 -5.43 4.11 -3.10
CA GLY A 52 -5.51 5.53 -2.79
C GLY A 52 -5.06 6.39 -3.96
N THR A 53 -5.10 7.70 -3.72
CA THR A 53 -4.67 8.69 -4.70
C THR A 53 -3.35 9.30 -4.26
N LEU A 54 -2.39 9.30 -5.16
CA LEU A 54 -1.11 9.97 -4.96
C LEU A 54 -1.08 11.24 -5.80
N TYR A 55 -0.47 12.27 -5.25
CA TYR A 55 -0.35 13.57 -5.90
C TYR A 55 1.12 13.86 -6.20
N ALA A 56 1.37 14.52 -7.33
CA ALA A 56 2.72 14.94 -7.67
C ALA A 56 3.22 15.96 -6.65
N ASP A 57 4.44 15.73 -6.19
CA ASP A 57 5.09 16.62 -5.22
C ASP A 57 5.48 17.96 -5.83
#